data_fb4063d2d96ae56b429ad0d52b998097
#
_entry.id   fb4063d2d96ae56b429ad0d52b998097
#
_cell.length_a   1.000
_cell.length_b   1.000
_cell.length_c   1.000
_cell.angle_alpha   90.00
_cell.angle_beta   90.00
_cell.angle_gamma   90.00
#
_symmetry.space_group_name_H-M   'P 1'
#
loop_
_entity.id
_entity.type
_entity.pdbx_description
1 polymer ?
#
loop_
_entity_poly.entity_id
_entity_poly.type
_entity_poly.pdbx_seq_one_letter_code
_entity_poly.pdbx_strand_id
1 'polypeptide(L)'
;DLGLEYRNETDDQVTIDSANATKKYGVAVKCATITPNAARVKEYNLKEMWKSPNGTIRAILDGTVFRAPIVVKGIEPCVKNWKKPITIARHAYGDVYKASEMKIPGPGKCELVYTDENGTETRELIHNFTGAGVVQGQHNLCNSIESFAKSCFNYALDTKQDLWFATKDTISKKYDHTFKDIFQEIFDAEYK
;
A
#
# COMPACT_ATOMS: atom_id res chain seq x y z
N ASP A 1 18.10 -6.08 13.69
CA ASP A 1 17.15 -5.67 14.73
C ASP A 1 16.26 -4.53 14.21
N LEU A 2 14.94 -4.62 14.44
CA LEU A 2 13.95 -3.60 14.09
C LEU A 2 13.19 -3.09 15.34
N GLY A 3 13.81 -3.21 16.52
CA GLY A 3 13.31 -2.64 17.77
C GLY A 3 13.30 -1.10 17.72
N LEU A 4 12.43 -0.48 18.52
CA LEU A 4 12.26 0.99 18.51
C LEU A 4 13.55 1.73 18.83
N GLU A 5 14.34 1.25 19.79
CA GLU A 5 15.58 1.87 20.22
C GLU A 5 16.59 1.90 19.08
N TYR A 6 16.86 0.75 18.46
CA TYR A 6 17.83 0.67 17.36
C TYR A 6 17.38 1.40 16.09
N ARG A 7 16.08 1.41 15.80
CA ARG A 7 15.52 2.23 14.75
C ARG A 7 15.70 3.73 15.02
N ASN A 8 15.52 4.13 16.28
CA ASN A 8 15.71 5.52 16.70
C ASN A 8 17.19 5.94 16.67
N GLU A 9 18.11 5.04 17.00
CA GLU A 9 19.56 5.27 16.89
C GLU A 9 19.99 5.48 15.43
N THR A 10 19.44 4.69 14.52
CA THR A 10 19.79 4.66 13.10
C THR A 10 18.92 5.58 12.22
N ASP A 11 18.08 6.42 12.81
CA ASP A 11 17.11 7.26 12.10
C ASP A 11 16.27 6.44 11.09
N ASP A 12 15.82 5.26 11.53
CA ASP A 12 15.09 4.24 10.77
C ASP A 12 15.82 3.65 9.54
N GLN A 13 17.12 3.96 9.35
CA GLN A 13 17.91 3.40 8.24
C GLN A 13 17.95 1.87 8.26
N VAL A 14 17.97 1.25 9.44
CA VAL A 14 17.94 -0.22 9.57
C VAL A 14 16.72 -0.87 8.92
N THR A 15 15.58 -0.19 8.88
CA THR A 15 14.38 -0.68 8.17
C THR A 15 14.61 -0.74 6.67
N ILE A 16 15.26 0.29 6.10
CA ILE A 16 15.64 0.35 4.68
C ILE A 16 16.66 -0.73 4.34
N ASP A 17 17.67 -0.88 5.18
CA ASP A 17 18.74 -1.90 5.02
C ASP A 17 18.16 -3.31 5.06
N SER A 18 17.20 -3.57 5.95
CA SER A 18 16.50 -4.86 6.03
C SER A 18 15.71 -5.16 4.75
N ALA A 19 15.05 -4.17 4.17
CA ALA A 19 14.34 -4.32 2.90
C ALA A 19 15.30 -4.60 1.75
N ASN A 20 16.41 -3.88 1.67
CA ASN A 20 17.43 -4.07 0.63
C ASN A 20 18.13 -5.44 0.78
N ALA A 21 18.38 -5.89 2.01
CA ALA A 21 18.87 -7.24 2.27
C ALA A 21 17.87 -8.31 1.79
N THR A 22 16.58 -8.09 2.01
CA THR A 22 15.53 -8.99 1.52
C THR A 22 15.53 -9.07 -0.01
N LYS A 23 15.67 -7.94 -0.72
CA LYS A 23 15.84 -7.94 -2.18
C LYS A 23 17.06 -8.73 -2.63
N LYS A 24 18.18 -8.55 -1.94
CA LYS A 24 19.45 -9.21 -2.28
C LYS A 24 19.39 -10.73 -2.10
N TYR A 25 18.79 -11.21 -1.01
CA TYR A 25 18.78 -12.62 -0.66
C TYR A 25 17.50 -13.37 -1.08
N GLY A 26 16.48 -12.66 -1.54
CA GLY A 26 15.23 -13.22 -2.06
C GLY A 26 14.26 -13.76 -1.00
N VAL A 27 14.62 -13.74 0.28
CA VAL A 27 13.80 -14.26 1.39
C VAL A 27 14.10 -13.53 2.69
N ALA A 28 13.05 -13.31 3.48
CA ALA A 28 13.18 -12.83 4.85
C ALA A 28 12.02 -13.30 5.72
N VAL A 29 12.28 -13.39 7.02
CA VAL A 29 11.26 -13.61 8.05
C VAL A 29 11.24 -12.41 8.98
N LYS A 30 10.08 -11.80 9.14
CA LYS A 30 9.90 -10.64 10.01
C LYS A 30 8.89 -10.94 11.11
N CYS A 31 9.33 -10.78 12.34
CA CYS A 31 8.46 -10.80 13.52
C CYS A 31 7.70 -9.48 13.69
N ALA A 32 6.79 -9.43 14.65
CA ALA A 32 6.06 -8.22 15.00
C ALA A 32 7.02 -7.10 15.42
N THR A 33 6.68 -5.85 15.05
CA THR A 33 7.40 -4.64 15.45
C THR A 33 6.42 -3.62 15.99
N ILE A 34 6.90 -2.71 16.81
CA ILE A 34 6.11 -1.61 17.34
C ILE A 34 6.12 -0.45 16.35
N THR A 35 4.93 0.08 16.04
CA THR A 35 4.78 1.37 15.37
C THR A 35 4.43 2.39 16.46
N PRO A 36 5.28 3.40 16.70
CA PRO A 36 5.06 4.35 17.78
C PRO A 36 3.87 5.27 17.46
N ASN A 37 3.12 5.58 18.48
CA ASN A 37 2.16 6.70 18.52
C ASN A 37 2.71 7.81 19.41
N ALA A 38 1.99 8.92 19.56
CA ALA A 38 2.43 10.06 20.35
C ALA A 38 2.77 9.72 21.82
N ALA A 39 2.08 8.76 22.43
CA ALA A 39 2.38 8.29 23.78
C ALA A 39 3.73 7.52 23.82
N ARG A 40 3.95 6.66 22.85
CA ARG A 40 5.20 5.89 22.75
C ARG A 40 6.43 6.73 22.39
N VAL A 41 6.25 7.82 21.64
CA VAL A 41 7.34 8.78 21.39
C VAL A 41 7.89 9.32 22.72
N LYS A 42 7.00 9.64 23.67
CA LYS A 42 7.41 10.10 25.01
C LYS A 42 7.96 8.96 25.88
N GLU A 43 7.30 7.81 25.88
CA GLU A 43 7.69 6.62 26.68
C GLU A 43 9.10 6.14 26.34
N TYR A 44 9.45 6.10 25.05
CA TYR A 44 10.74 5.60 24.57
C TYR A 44 11.73 6.73 24.25
N ASN A 45 11.39 7.98 24.54
CA ASN A 45 12.22 9.15 24.24
C ASN A 45 12.70 9.18 22.78
N LEU A 46 11.78 8.93 21.83
CA LEU A 46 12.11 8.86 20.41
C LEU A 46 12.33 10.25 19.82
N LYS A 47 13.24 10.35 18.84
CA LYS A 47 13.51 11.59 18.09
C LYS A 47 12.29 12.03 17.31
N GLU A 48 11.51 11.06 16.76
CA GLU A 48 10.27 11.33 16.05
C GLU A 48 9.31 10.12 16.08
N MET A 49 8.10 10.31 15.56
CA MET A 49 7.12 9.24 15.42
C MET A 49 7.39 8.43 14.15
N TRP A 50 8.32 7.48 14.25
CA TRP A 50 8.75 6.63 13.14
C TRP A 50 7.60 5.91 12.47
N LYS A 51 7.64 5.85 11.13
CA LYS A 51 6.64 5.12 10.33
C LYS A 51 6.67 3.61 10.62
N SER A 52 5.61 2.92 10.21
CA SER A 52 5.56 1.46 10.35
C SER A 52 6.63 0.79 9.50
N PRO A 53 7.52 -0.05 10.07
CA PRO A 53 8.49 -0.82 9.29
C PRO A 53 7.81 -1.71 8.24
N ASN A 54 6.61 -2.22 8.53
CA ASN A 54 5.83 -3.01 7.58
C ASN A 54 5.50 -2.22 6.31
N GLY A 55 5.10 -0.95 6.45
CA GLY A 55 4.80 -0.08 5.34
C GLY A 55 6.06 0.24 4.51
N THR A 56 7.13 0.63 5.19
CA THR A 56 8.42 0.96 4.55
C THR A 56 9.00 -0.23 3.79
N ILE A 57 9.09 -1.40 4.42
CA ILE A 57 9.64 -2.61 3.79
C ILE A 57 8.80 -3.03 2.58
N ARG A 58 7.47 -3.08 2.71
CA ARG A 58 6.58 -3.44 1.60
C ARG A 58 6.70 -2.48 0.42
N ALA A 59 6.78 -1.18 0.69
CA ALA A 59 6.94 -0.18 -0.35
C ALA A 59 8.28 -0.29 -1.09
N ILE A 60 9.36 -0.67 -0.41
CA ILE A 60 10.67 -0.90 -1.02
C ILE A 60 10.68 -2.21 -1.82
N LEU A 61 10.04 -3.25 -1.31
CA LEU A 61 9.97 -4.56 -1.98
C LEU A 61 9.03 -4.56 -3.18
N ASP A 62 8.03 -3.68 -3.17
CA ASP A 62 6.99 -3.60 -4.20
C ASP A 62 6.38 -4.99 -4.47
N GLY A 63 5.53 -5.45 -3.59
CA GLY A 63 5.01 -6.80 -3.67
C GLY A 63 3.50 -6.89 -3.47
N THR A 64 3.01 -8.12 -3.52
CA THR A 64 1.61 -8.46 -3.28
C THR A 64 1.50 -9.27 -2.00
N VAL A 65 0.56 -8.90 -1.14
CA VAL A 65 0.24 -9.66 0.07
C VAL A 65 -0.99 -10.51 -0.18
N PHE A 66 -0.82 -11.82 -0.18
CA PHE A 66 -1.94 -12.77 -0.25
C PHE A 66 -2.35 -13.20 1.16
N ARG A 67 -3.62 -13.03 1.47
CA ARG A 67 -4.23 -13.45 2.73
C ARG A 67 -5.16 -14.62 2.47
N ALA A 68 -4.59 -15.81 2.43
CA ALA A 68 -5.34 -17.05 2.36
C ALA A 68 -5.92 -17.41 3.73
N PRO A 69 -7.14 -17.96 3.81
CA PRO A 69 -7.74 -18.37 5.07
C PRO A 69 -7.00 -19.57 5.66
N ILE A 70 -6.83 -19.55 6.97
CA ILE A 70 -6.35 -20.70 7.73
C ILE A 70 -7.55 -21.33 8.43
N VAL A 71 -7.94 -22.52 7.98
CA VAL A 71 -9.07 -23.25 8.56
C VAL A 71 -8.54 -24.24 9.60
N VAL A 72 -8.98 -24.10 10.84
CA VAL A 72 -8.58 -24.96 11.95
C VAL A 72 -9.70 -25.96 12.24
N LYS A 73 -9.34 -27.24 12.32
CA LYS A 73 -10.32 -28.32 12.62
C LYS A 73 -10.98 -28.06 13.97
N GLY A 74 -12.31 -28.08 13.99
CA GLY A 74 -13.11 -27.88 15.21
C GLY A 74 -13.44 -26.41 15.49
N ILE A 75 -12.96 -25.46 14.68
CA ILE A 75 -13.33 -24.04 14.78
C ILE A 75 -14.17 -23.70 13.56
N GLU A 76 -15.43 -23.34 13.79
CA GLU A 76 -16.29 -22.88 12.70
C GLU A 76 -15.92 -21.46 12.24
N PRO A 77 -15.87 -21.20 10.92
CA PRO A 77 -15.68 -19.85 10.41
C PRO A 77 -16.89 -18.96 10.74
N CYS A 78 -16.63 -17.65 10.88
CA CYS A 78 -17.67 -16.65 11.18
C CYS A 78 -18.82 -16.67 10.17
N VAL A 79 -18.51 -16.97 8.90
CA VAL A 79 -19.53 -17.08 7.83
C VAL A 79 -19.68 -18.54 7.44
N LYS A 80 -20.65 -19.18 8.03
CA LYS A 80 -20.90 -20.64 7.89
C LYS A 80 -21.22 -21.09 6.47
N ASN A 81 -21.77 -20.20 5.63
CA ASN A 81 -22.17 -20.50 4.26
C ASN A 81 -21.00 -20.49 3.26
N TRP A 82 -19.87 -19.96 3.62
CA TRP A 82 -18.69 -19.99 2.76
C TRP A 82 -18.06 -21.37 2.78
N LYS A 83 -18.15 -22.06 1.65
CA LYS A 83 -17.67 -23.46 1.50
C LYS A 83 -16.33 -23.57 0.77
N LYS A 84 -15.90 -22.47 0.12
CA LYS A 84 -14.62 -22.39 -0.57
C LYS A 84 -13.74 -21.33 0.10
N PRO A 85 -12.40 -21.49 0.07
CA PRO A 85 -11.50 -20.45 0.56
C PRO A 85 -11.63 -19.17 -0.30
N ILE A 86 -11.60 -18.02 0.34
CA ILE A 86 -11.53 -16.71 -0.30
C ILE A 86 -10.20 -16.10 0.09
N THR A 87 -9.29 -15.96 -0.87
CA THR A 87 -8.00 -15.30 -0.68
C THR A 87 -8.12 -13.84 -1.07
N ILE A 88 -7.65 -12.95 -0.21
CA ILE A 88 -7.62 -11.51 -0.49
C ILE A 88 -6.20 -11.12 -0.90
N ALA A 89 -6.03 -10.70 -2.15
CA ALA A 89 -4.80 -10.08 -2.62
C ALA A 89 -4.81 -8.58 -2.29
N ARG A 90 -3.69 -8.08 -1.81
CA ARG A 90 -3.49 -6.67 -1.50
C ARG A 90 -2.24 -6.15 -2.18
N HIS A 91 -2.40 -5.09 -2.97
CA HIS A 91 -1.27 -4.33 -3.49
C HIS A 91 -0.50 -3.68 -2.32
N ALA A 92 0.81 -3.85 -2.30
CA ALA A 92 1.65 -3.44 -1.17
C ALA A 92 2.43 -2.14 -1.45
N TYR A 93 2.03 -1.39 -2.45
CA TYR A 93 2.65 -0.11 -2.85
C TYR A 93 1.60 0.99 -3.02
N GLY A 94 1.98 2.23 -2.73
CA GLY A 94 1.13 3.39 -2.99
C GLY A 94 -0.15 3.45 -2.15
N ASP A 95 -1.21 3.98 -2.76
CA ASP A 95 -2.54 4.14 -2.17
C ASP A 95 -2.52 4.84 -0.80
N VAL A 96 -3.38 4.42 0.11
CA VAL A 96 -3.46 4.97 1.48
C VAL A 96 -2.18 4.76 2.30
N TYR A 97 -1.34 3.78 1.93
CA TYR A 97 -0.13 3.46 2.70
C TYR A 97 1.05 4.39 2.43
N LYS A 98 1.01 5.12 1.32
CA LYS A 98 1.97 6.17 0.95
C LYS A 98 1.28 7.51 0.66
N ALA A 99 0.09 7.71 1.18
CA ALA A 99 -0.63 8.95 1.05
C ALA A 99 0.10 10.10 1.78
N SER A 100 0.00 11.29 1.19
CA SER A 100 0.37 12.54 1.85
C SER A 100 -0.87 13.21 2.40
N GLU A 101 -0.81 13.69 3.62
CA GLU A 101 -1.95 14.29 4.30
C GLU A 101 -1.64 15.69 4.80
N MET A 102 -2.64 16.56 4.78
CA MET A 102 -2.53 17.92 5.28
C MET A 102 -3.82 18.34 5.99
N LYS A 103 -3.66 18.94 7.16
CA LYS A 103 -4.77 19.65 7.83
C LYS A 103 -4.89 21.05 7.26
N ILE A 104 -6.10 21.43 6.89
CA ILE A 104 -6.44 22.78 6.42
C ILE A 104 -6.96 23.57 7.63
N PRO A 105 -6.28 24.65 8.02
CA PRO A 105 -6.65 25.39 9.24
C PRO A 105 -7.85 26.30 9.08
N GLY A 106 -8.24 26.67 7.86
CA GLY A 106 -9.33 27.62 7.60
C GLY A 106 -9.63 27.80 6.12
N PRO A 107 -10.35 28.85 5.74
CA PRO A 107 -10.71 29.11 4.35
C PRO A 107 -9.49 29.24 3.44
N GLY A 108 -9.59 28.70 2.22
CA GLY A 108 -8.50 28.75 1.25
C GLY A 108 -8.67 27.77 0.08
N LYS A 109 -7.79 27.88 -0.91
CA LYS A 109 -7.77 27.03 -2.08
C LYS A 109 -6.75 25.92 -1.93
N CYS A 110 -7.12 24.68 -2.27
CA CYS A 110 -6.19 23.55 -2.34
C CYS A 110 -6.16 22.99 -3.76
N GLU A 111 -4.97 22.77 -4.30
CA GLU A 111 -4.73 22.25 -5.65
C GLU A 111 -3.79 21.04 -5.60
N LEU A 112 -4.00 20.11 -6.52
CA LEU A 112 -3.02 19.10 -6.90
C LEU A 112 -2.15 19.68 -8.01
N VAL A 113 -0.84 19.63 -7.83
CA VAL A 113 0.13 20.17 -8.80
C VAL A 113 1.08 19.06 -9.22
N TYR A 114 1.24 18.88 -10.52
CA TYR A 114 2.29 18.06 -11.10
C TYR A 114 3.24 18.98 -11.89
N THR A 115 4.52 18.88 -11.60
CA THR A 115 5.58 19.60 -12.31
C THR A 115 6.42 18.57 -13.06
N ASP A 116 6.50 18.66 -14.36
CA ASP A 116 7.33 17.78 -15.19
C ASP A 116 8.84 18.12 -15.07
N GLU A 117 9.70 17.33 -15.70
CA GLU A 117 11.16 17.52 -15.71
C GLU A 117 11.63 18.85 -16.35
N ASN A 118 10.79 19.46 -17.18
CA ASN A 118 11.06 20.75 -17.85
C ASN A 118 10.51 21.93 -17.05
N GLY A 119 9.91 21.69 -15.89
CA GLY A 119 9.30 22.70 -15.03
C GLY A 119 7.89 23.13 -15.45
N THR A 120 7.24 22.41 -16.39
CA THR A 120 5.86 22.70 -16.80
C THR A 120 4.89 22.18 -15.73
N GLU A 121 3.96 23.03 -15.29
CA GLU A 121 3.01 22.67 -14.26
C GLU A 121 1.63 22.36 -14.84
N THR A 122 1.05 21.26 -14.36
CA THR A 122 -0.36 20.92 -14.52
C THR A 122 -1.05 21.02 -13.17
N ARG A 123 -2.16 21.75 -13.09
CA ARG A 123 -2.88 22.01 -11.84
C ARG A 123 -4.32 21.54 -11.92
N GLU A 124 -4.78 20.91 -10.86
CA GLU A 124 -6.17 20.48 -10.70
C GLU A 124 -6.69 21.00 -9.35
N LEU A 125 -7.81 21.72 -9.37
CA LEU A 125 -8.44 22.19 -8.14
C LEU A 125 -9.01 21.02 -7.36
N ILE A 126 -8.53 20.81 -6.14
CA ILE A 126 -9.12 19.85 -5.21
C ILE A 126 -10.38 20.44 -4.60
N HIS A 127 -10.24 21.60 -3.92
CA HIS A 127 -11.37 22.24 -3.24
C HIS A 127 -11.08 23.69 -2.84
N ASN A 128 -12.14 24.52 -2.82
CA ASN A 128 -12.13 25.82 -2.17
C ASN A 128 -12.76 25.68 -0.78
N PHE A 129 -11.92 25.63 0.24
CA PHE A 129 -12.37 25.48 1.62
C PHE A 129 -13.00 26.76 2.15
N THR A 130 -14.15 26.64 2.77
CA THR A 130 -14.85 27.74 3.48
C THR A 130 -14.57 27.71 5.00
N GLY A 131 -13.87 26.68 5.47
CA GLY A 131 -13.48 26.47 6.86
C GLY A 131 -12.38 25.44 6.99
N ALA A 132 -12.12 24.98 8.20
CA ALA A 132 -11.13 23.95 8.46
C ALA A 132 -11.50 22.60 7.81
N GLY A 133 -10.50 21.82 7.42
CA GLY A 133 -10.70 20.53 6.75
C GLY A 133 -9.46 19.67 6.74
N VAL A 134 -9.49 18.65 5.89
CA VAL A 134 -8.35 17.76 5.63
C VAL A 134 -8.22 17.48 4.14
N VAL A 135 -7.02 17.21 3.67
CA VAL A 135 -6.71 16.77 2.32
C VAL A 135 -5.80 15.55 2.37
N GLN A 136 -6.02 14.60 1.48
CA GLN A 136 -5.17 13.45 1.27
C GLN A 136 -4.87 13.29 -0.22
N GLY A 137 -3.60 13.14 -0.55
CA GLY A 137 -3.13 12.79 -1.89
C GLY A 137 -2.60 11.36 -1.94
N GLN A 138 -3.02 10.59 -2.94
CA GLN A 138 -2.58 9.22 -3.18
C GLN A 138 -1.89 9.12 -4.55
N HIS A 139 -0.99 8.15 -4.69
CA HIS A 139 -0.31 7.87 -5.94
C HIS A 139 -0.09 6.37 -6.14
N ASN A 140 0.13 5.98 -7.39
CA ASN A 140 0.63 4.66 -7.74
C ASN A 140 1.53 4.74 -8.98
N LEU A 141 2.24 3.66 -9.28
CA LEU A 141 3.08 3.53 -10.46
C LEU A 141 2.54 2.44 -11.37
N CYS A 142 2.50 2.68 -12.68
CA CYS A 142 2.00 1.69 -13.65
C CYS A 142 2.75 0.36 -13.56
N ASN A 143 4.07 0.39 -13.48
CA ASN A 143 4.89 -0.83 -13.34
C ASN A 143 4.61 -1.61 -12.04
N SER A 144 4.26 -0.92 -10.96
CA SER A 144 3.85 -1.57 -9.71
C SER A 144 2.46 -2.21 -9.84
N ILE A 145 1.53 -1.56 -10.55
CA ILE A 145 0.21 -2.14 -10.86
C ILE A 145 0.36 -3.38 -11.75
N GLU A 146 1.23 -3.34 -12.77
CA GLU A 146 1.55 -4.48 -13.62
C GLU A 146 2.09 -5.67 -12.81
N SER A 147 3.05 -5.42 -11.94
CA SER A 147 3.59 -6.44 -11.03
C SER A 147 2.51 -7.05 -10.14
N PHE A 148 1.61 -6.22 -9.61
CA PHE A 148 0.47 -6.67 -8.83
C PHE A 148 -0.49 -7.55 -9.64
N ALA A 149 -0.83 -7.15 -10.87
CA ALA A 149 -1.70 -7.91 -11.76
C ALA A 149 -1.10 -9.30 -12.07
N LYS A 150 0.16 -9.36 -12.49
CA LYS A 150 0.87 -10.62 -12.75
C LYS A 150 0.94 -11.53 -11.52
N SER A 151 1.20 -10.96 -10.35
CA SER A 151 1.18 -11.71 -9.10
C SER A 151 -0.19 -12.33 -8.81
N CYS A 152 -1.28 -11.58 -9.05
CA CYS A 152 -2.64 -12.07 -8.85
C CYS A 152 -3.00 -13.19 -9.84
N PHE A 153 -2.68 -13.03 -11.13
CA PHE A 153 -2.94 -14.04 -12.15
C PHE A 153 -2.17 -15.32 -11.87
N ASN A 154 -0.87 -15.21 -11.60
CA ASN A 154 -0.03 -16.38 -11.29
C ASN A 154 -0.53 -17.12 -10.04
N TYR A 155 -0.87 -16.39 -8.98
CA TYR A 155 -1.43 -16.99 -7.76
C TYR A 155 -2.75 -17.73 -8.04
N ALA A 156 -3.63 -17.14 -8.84
CA ALA A 156 -4.90 -17.77 -9.21
C ALA A 156 -4.69 -19.08 -10.01
N LEU A 157 -3.75 -19.06 -10.95
CA LEU A 157 -3.37 -20.26 -11.73
C LEU A 157 -2.76 -21.34 -10.83
N ASP A 158 -1.80 -20.99 -9.99
CA ASP A 158 -1.10 -21.94 -9.12
C ASP A 158 -2.05 -22.60 -8.10
N THR A 159 -2.99 -21.82 -7.57
CA THR A 159 -3.97 -22.31 -6.59
C THR A 159 -5.26 -22.84 -7.22
N LYS A 160 -5.40 -22.72 -8.55
CA LYS A 160 -6.61 -23.09 -9.30
C LYS A 160 -7.88 -22.45 -8.75
N GLN A 161 -7.82 -21.16 -8.48
CA GLN A 161 -8.92 -20.35 -7.97
C GLN A 161 -9.37 -19.34 -9.02
N ASP A 162 -10.66 -19.01 -9.00
CA ASP A 162 -11.20 -17.90 -9.79
C ASP A 162 -10.62 -16.58 -9.29
N LEU A 163 -10.28 -15.67 -10.20
CA LEU A 163 -9.82 -14.33 -9.88
C LEU A 163 -10.94 -13.31 -10.13
N TRP A 164 -11.26 -12.54 -9.10
CA TRP A 164 -12.18 -11.43 -9.18
C TRP A 164 -11.43 -10.14 -8.89
N PHE A 165 -11.47 -9.22 -9.84
CA PHE A 165 -10.92 -7.88 -9.69
C PHE A 165 -12.06 -6.86 -9.68
N ALA A 166 -12.03 -5.95 -8.71
CA ALA A 166 -13.03 -4.90 -8.60
C ALA A 166 -12.37 -3.57 -8.22
N THR A 167 -12.84 -2.51 -8.84
CA THR A 167 -12.44 -1.12 -8.55
C THR A 167 -13.67 -0.24 -8.49
N LYS A 168 -13.50 1.01 -8.08
CA LYS A 168 -14.52 2.05 -8.17
C LYS A 168 -14.32 2.95 -9.41
N ASP A 169 -13.97 2.37 -10.55
CA ASP A 169 -13.62 3.08 -11.79
C ASP A 169 -14.75 3.97 -12.34
N THR A 170 -16.01 3.66 -12.03
CA THR A 170 -17.15 4.51 -12.39
C THR A 170 -17.13 5.88 -11.72
N ILE A 171 -16.44 6.03 -10.60
CA ILE A 171 -16.25 7.29 -9.86
C ILE A 171 -14.80 7.77 -9.99
N SER A 172 -13.84 6.92 -9.67
CA SER A 172 -12.40 7.21 -9.80
C SER A 172 -11.92 6.90 -11.22
N LYS A 173 -12.33 7.76 -12.16
CA LYS A 173 -12.21 7.53 -13.62
C LYS A 173 -10.80 7.59 -14.17
N LYS A 174 -9.82 8.06 -13.39
CA LYS A 174 -8.40 8.04 -13.75
C LYS A 174 -7.67 6.99 -12.92
N TYR A 175 -7.69 7.13 -11.61
CA TYR A 175 -6.89 6.30 -10.70
C TYR A 175 -7.29 4.80 -10.76
N ASP A 176 -8.54 4.49 -10.42
CA ASP A 176 -9.02 3.11 -10.44
C ASP A 176 -9.17 2.55 -11.87
N HIS A 177 -9.49 3.42 -12.83
CA HIS A 177 -9.58 3.03 -14.23
C HIS A 177 -8.23 2.56 -14.77
N THR A 178 -7.12 3.20 -14.40
CA THR A 178 -5.77 2.77 -14.75
C THR A 178 -5.48 1.35 -14.25
N PHE A 179 -5.88 1.01 -13.02
CA PHE A 179 -5.75 -0.36 -12.52
C PHE A 179 -6.53 -1.36 -13.38
N LYS A 180 -7.77 -1.03 -13.72
CA LYS A 180 -8.62 -1.90 -14.54
C LYS A 180 -8.01 -2.12 -15.92
N ASP A 181 -7.55 -1.07 -16.58
CA ASP A 181 -6.99 -1.15 -17.92
C ASP A 181 -5.71 -1.99 -17.93
N ILE A 182 -4.78 -1.76 -17.00
CA ILE A 182 -3.55 -2.54 -16.90
C ILE A 182 -3.85 -4.03 -16.63
N PHE A 183 -4.79 -4.35 -15.73
CA PHE A 183 -5.20 -5.73 -15.51
C PHE A 183 -5.77 -6.37 -16.77
N GLN A 184 -6.60 -5.65 -17.53
CA GLN A 184 -7.18 -6.16 -18.78
C GLN A 184 -6.12 -6.36 -19.87
N GLU A 185 -5.23 -5.40 -20.06
CA GLU A 185 -4.13 -5.48 -21.04
C GLU A 185 -3.22 -6.69 -20.77
N ILE A 186 -2.82 -6.89 -19.52
CA ILE A 186 -1.98 -8.02 -19.14
C ILE A 186 -2.72 -9.35 -19.32
N PHE A 187 -3.99 -9.41 -18.94
CA PHE A 187 -4.81 -10.60 -19.14
C PHE A 187 -4.89 -10.97 -20.62
N ASP A 188 -5.20 -10.00 -21.49
CA ASP A 188 -5.34 -10.22 -22.92
C ASP A 188 -4.01 -10.63 -23.60
N ALA A 189 -2.89 -10.11 -23.09
CA ALA A 189 -1.56 -10.39 -23.66
C ALA A 189 -0.94 -11.71 -23.17
N GLU A 190 -1.12 -12.09 -21.92
CA GLU A 190 -0.33 -13.17 -21.30
C GLU A 190 -1.18 -14.31 -20.69
N TYR A 191 -2.49 -14.10 -20.41
CA TYR A 191 -3.30 -15.04 -19.61
C TYR A 191 -4.62 -15.47 -20.26
N LYS A 192 -4.91 -15.00 -21.47
CA LYS A 192 -6.15 -15.31 -22.22
C LYS A 192 -6.17 -16.70 -22.82
#